data_4060005c9829831cf812befee427db95
#
_entry.id   4060005c9829831cf812befee427db95
#
_cell.length_a   1.000
_cell.length_b   1.000
_cell.length_c   1.000
_cell.angle_alpha   90.00
_cell.angle_beta   90.00
_cell.angle_gamma   90.00
#
_symmetry.space_group_name_H-M   'P 1'
#
loop_
_entity.id
_entity.type
_entity.pdbx_description
1 polymer ?
#
loop_
_entity_poly.entity_id
_entity_poly.type
_entity_poly.pdbx_seq_one_letter_code
_entity_poly.pdbx_strand_id
1 'polypeptide(L)'
;MMKKILGIIPARYSSTRLPGKPLAMIGDKPMIQHVYENCKKALKTVYVATDDQRIMDAVLAFGGKVVKTAAYHRSGTERCAEAAVLIARLEKVDFDIVINIQGDEPFFHVEQLADLEKCFDSSDVEIATLVTEIVDNQQLFDKNQAKVVMDIQGNAIYFSRSPIPFLRNEPKEQWIQFHTFYRHMGIYAFRYDILRKLVKLPPSPLEMAESLEQLRWIENGYKVKCGITEIKETMGIDTPEDLEKANALYEKLKKQF
;
A
#
# COMPACT_ATOMS: atom_id res chain seq x y z
N MET A 1 22.49 1.95 -13.20
CA MET A 1 22.46 2.97 -12.12
C MET A 1 21.51 2.48 -11.04
N MET A 2 21.79 2.76 -9.75
CA MET A 2 20.83 2.48 -8.69
C MET A 2 19.61 3.38 -8.85
N LYS A 3 18.42 2.80 -8.78
CA LYS A 3 17.14 3.52 -8.84
C LYS A 3 17.01 4.45 -7.63
N LYS A 4 16.61 5.70 -7.86
CA LYS A 4 16.32 6.67 -6.79
C LYS A 4 14.88 6.49 -6.36
N ILE A 5 14.69 5.85 -5.22
CA ILE A 5 13.36 5.48 -4.70
C ILE A 5 12.96 6.44 -3.58
N LEU A 6 11.72 6.92 -3.64
CA LEU A 6 11.08 7.74 -2.62
C LEU A 6 9.93 6.96 -1.97
N GLY A 7 10.05 6.66 -0.68
CA GLY A 7 8.94 6.14 0.11
C GLY A 7 8.09 7.29 0.65
N ILE A 8 6.79 7.24 0.44
CA ILE A 8 5.83 8.20 1.00
C ILE A 8 4.78 7.45 1.81
N ILE A 9 4.55 7.92 3.03
CA ILE A 9 3.53 7.41 3.93
C ILE A 9 2.44 8.48 4.03
N PRO A 10 1.34 8.36 3.24
CA PRO A 10 0.23 9.30 3.35
C PRO A 10 -0.50 9.09 4.68
N ALA A 11 -0.71 10.16 5.43
CA ALA A 11 -1.37 10.14 6.72
C ALA A 11 -2.41 11.27 6.82
N ARG A 12 -3.61 10.95 7.30
CA ARG A 12 -4.65 11.93 7.62
C ARG A 12 -5.19 11.69 9.02
N TYR A 13 -5.52 12.76 9.71
CA TYR A 13 -6.06 12.65 11.06
C TYR A 13 -7.51 12.15 11.07
N SER A 14 -8.30 12.58 10.09
CA SER A 14 -9.70 12.21 9.94
C SER A 14 -9.83 10.74 9.51
N SER A 15 -10.14 9.89 10.46
CA SER A 15 -10.57 8.51 10.26
C SER A 15 -11.89 8.30 10.99
N THR A 16 -12.88 7.73 10.32
CA THR A 16 -14.23 7.55 10.92
C THR A 16 -14.26 6.44 11.94
N ARG A 17 -13.54 5.35 11.73
CA ARG A 17 -13.51 4.16 12.60
C ARG A 17 -12.52 4.29 13.77
N LEU A 18 -11.40 4.98 13.54
CA LEU A 18 -10.35 5.21 14.55
C LEU A 18 -9.83 6.64 14.40
N PRO A 19 -10.46 7.66 15.02
CA PRO A 19 -10.02 9.05 14.92
C PRO A 19 -8.59 9.22 15.41
N GLY A 20 -7.78 9.99 14.65
CA GLY A 20 -6.37 10.16 14.99
C GLY A 20 -5.50 8.92 14.79
N LYS A 21 -5.96 7.96 13.97
CA LYS A 21 -5.31 6.66 13.70
C LYS A 21 -3.79 6.71 13.59
N PRO A 22 -3.15 7.63 12.82
CA PRO A 22 -1.69 7.67 12.72
C PRO A 22 -0.97 7.95 14.04
N LEU A 23 -1.65 8.59 14.99
CA LEU A 23 -1.12 8.93 16.31
C LEU A 23 -1.54 7.94 17.41
N ALA A 24 -2.34 6.91 17.08
CA ALA A 24 -2.71 5.86 18.01
C ALA A 24 -1.45 5.11 18.47
N MET A 25 -1.35 4.90 19.78
CA MET A 25 -0.17 4.29 20.38
C MET A 25 -0.15 2.78 20.22
N ILE A 26 0.99 2.26 19.79
CA ILE A 26 1.31 0.83 19.80
C ILE A 26 2.56 0.67 20.65
N GLY A 27 2.38 0.15 21.85
CA GLY A 27 3.40 0.20 22.87
C GLY A 27 3.76 1.64 23.24
N ASP A 28 5.01 2.00 23.11
CA ASP A 28 5.58 3.30 23.47
C ASP A 28 5.68 4.30 22.31
N LYS A 29 5.22 3.93 21.10
CA LYS A 29 5.35 4.74 19.89
C LYS A 29 4.01 4.92 19.18
N PRO A 30 3.77 6.08 18.51
CA PRO A 30 2.60 6.22 17.63
C PRO A 30 2.73 5.32 16.40
N MET A 31 1.60 4.86 15.86
CA MET A 31 1.54 3.97 14.69
C MET A 31 2.39 4.47 13.53
N ILE A 32 2.31 5.76 13.22
CA ILE A 32 3.08 6.36 12.12
C ILE A 32 4.60 6.24 12.29
N GLN A 33 5.08 6.23 13.53
CA GLN A 33 6.50 6.05 13.83
C GLN A 33 6.96 4.63 13.53
N HIS A 34 6.15 3.62 13.88
CA HIS A 34 6.45 2.22 13.54
C HIS A 34 6.58 2.04 12.02
N VAL A 35 5.61 2.56 11.25
CA VAL A 35 5.66 2.50 9.78
C VAL A 35 6.90 3.21 9.24
N TYR A 36 7.17 4.44 9.72
CA TYR A 36 8.31 5.23 9.27
C TYR A 36 9.65 4.54 9.55
N GLU A 37 9.86 4.05 10.77
CA GLU A 37 11.09 3.35 11.16
C GLU A 37 11.28 2.06 10.36
N ASN A 38 10.21 1.30 10.09
CA ASN A 38 10.28 0.12 9.22
C ASN A 38 10.69 0.49 7.80
N CYS A 39 10.10 1.53 7.21
CA CYS A 39 10.48 2.01 5.88
C CYS A 39 11.96 2.41 5.82
N LYS A 40 12.47 3.06 6.86
CA LYS A 40 13.86 3.52 6.95
C LYS A 40 14.89 2.39 6.99
N LYS A 41 14.50 1.16 7.33
CA LYS A 41 15.40 -0.02 7.26
C LYS A 41 15.74 -0.40 5.81
N ALA A 42 14.84 -0.14 4.85
CA ALA A 42 15.01 -0.51 3.44
C ALA A 42 15.21 0.69 2.51
N LEU A 43 14.62 1.85 2.82
CA LEU A 43 14.64 3.00 1.93
C LEU A 43 15.50 4.15 2.47
N LYS A 44 16.34 4.69 1.62
CA LYS A 44 17.19 5.85 1.94
C LYS A 44 16.35 7.12 2.19
N THR A 45 15.33 7.36 1.37
CA THR A 45 14.48 8.55 1.43
C THR A 45 13.04 8.17 1.71
N VAL A 46 12.54 8.57 2.90
CA VAL A 46 11.17 8.33 3.36
C VAL A 46 10.61 9.62 3.92
N TYR A 47 9.35 9.91 3.59
CA TYR A 47 8.60 11.05 4.10
C TYR A 47 7.18 10.64 4.51
N VAL A 48 6.70 11.24 5.59
CA VAL A 48 5.26 11.27 5.87
C VAL A 48 4.64 12.45 5.12
N ALA A 49 3.50 12.24 4.48
CA ALA A 49 2.73 13.27 3.79
C ALA A 49 1.39 13.50 4.49
N THR A 50 1.17 14.70 5.04
CA THR A 50 -0.04 14.98 5.83
C THR A 50 -0.48 16.44 5.67
N ASP A 51 -1.76 16.69 5.88
CA ASP A 51 -2.35 18.03 6.00
C ASP A 51 -2.51 18.50 7.46
N ASP A 52 -2.32 17.57 8.43
CA ASP A 52 -2.61 17.80 9.85
C ASP A 52 -1.36 18.16 10.66
N GLN A 53 -1.42 19.27 11.38
CA GLN A 53 -0.30 19.79 12.16
C GLN A 53 0.12 18.83 13.30
N ARG A 54 -0.83 18.14 13.93
CA ARG A 54 -0.55 17.18 15.03
C ARG A 54 0.29 16.01 14.53
N ILE A 55 0.02 15.53 13.31
CA ILE A 55 0.83 14.47 12.69
C ILE A 55 2.21 15.01 12.34
N MET A 56 2.30 16.24 11.81
CA MET A 56 3.59 16.87 11.52
C MET A 56 4.45 16.97 12.77
N ASP A 57 3.87 17.49 13.87
CA ASP A 57 4.58 17.67 15.14
C ASP A 57 5.08 16.33 15.71
N ALA A 58 4.24 15.30 15.65
CA ALA A 58 4.61 13.95 16.09
C ALA A 58 5.77 13.38 15.23
N VAL A 59 5.72 13.54 13.91
CA VAL A 59 6.80 13.05 13.03
C VAL A 59 8.11 13.78 13.29
N LEU A 60 8.07 15.09 13.48
CA LEU A 60 9.25 15.89 13.81
C LEU A 60 9.82 15.52 15.19
N ALA A 61 8.96 15.21 16.16
CA ALA A 61 9.38 14.85 17.52
C ALA A 61 10.23 13.57 17.57
N PHE A 62 9.98 12.58 16.69
CA PHE A 62 10.85 11.40 16.60
C PHE A 62 11.96 11.53 15.52
N GLY A 63 12.18 12.72 14.97
CA GLY A 63 13.25 13.00 13.97
C GLY A 63 12.91 12.50 12.56
N GLY A 64 11.63 12.22 12.27
CA GLY A 64 11.16 11.83 10.96
C GLY A 64 11.09 13.00 9.97
N LYS A 65 11.08 12.70 8.68
CA LYS A 65 10.86 13.69 7.61
C LYS A 65 9.37 13.75 7.28
N VAL A 66 8.83 14.97 7.20
CA VAL A 66 7.42 15.20 6.88
C VAL A 66 7.28 16.33 5.87
N VAL A 67 6.26 16.24 5.01
CA VAL A 67 5.87 17.30 4.10
C VAL A 67 4.38 17.60 4.27
N LYS A 68 4.06 18.89 4.29
CA LYS A 68 2.68 19.36 4.34
C LYS A 68 2.05 19.30 2.96
N THR A 69 0.89 18.65 2.87
CA THR A 69 0.09 18.52 1.64
C THR A 69 -1.29 19.15 1.83
N ALA A 70 -1.99 19.35 0.74
CA ALA A 70 -3.34 19.89 0.77
C ALA A 70 -4.33 18.95 1.47
N ALA A 71 -5.39 19.53 2.05
CA ALA A 71 -6.42 18.77 2.78
C ALA A 71 -7.48 18.12 1.85
N TYR A 72 -7.58 18.56 0.59
CA TYR A 72 -8.63 18.14 -0.35
C TYR A 72 -8.39 16.77 -1.02
N HIS A 73 -7.26 16.13 -0.80
CA HIS A 73 -6.96 14.83 -1.41
C HIS A 73 -7.96 13.75 -0.99
N ARG A 74 -8.49 13.03 -1.97
CA ARG A 74 -9.49 11.99 -1.79
C ARG A 74 -8.86 10.63 -1.50
N SER A 75 -7.63 10.40 -2.00
CA SER A 75 -6.90 9.14 -1.82
C SER A 75 -5.47 9.35 -1.34
N GLY A 76 -4.86 8.25 -0.85
CA GLY A 76 -3.43 8.21 -0.54
C GLY A 76 -2.57 8.47 -1.77
N THR A 77 -2.99 8.00 -2.94
CA THR A 77 -2.29 8.17 -4.22
C THR A 77 -2.22 9.64 -4.64
N GLU A 78 -3.33 10.38 -4.52
CA GLU A 78 -3.34 11.83 -4.80
C GLU A 78 -2.39 12.59 -3.87
N ARG A 79 -2.41 12.27 -2.57
CA ARG A 79 -1.51 12.86 -1.57
C ARG A 79 -0.05 12.54 -1.86
N CYS A 80 0.25 11.30 -2.24
CA CYS A 80 1.60 10.89 -2.64
C CYS A 80 2.09 11.65 -3.87
N ALA A 81 1.23 11.92 -4.85
CA ALA A 81 1.60 12.66 -6.06
C ALA A 81 2.01 14.10 -5.76
N GLU A 82 1.26 14.82 -4.91
CA GLU A 82 1.63 16.17 -4.46
C GLU A 82 2.93 16.13 -3.65
N ALA A 83 2.98 15.23 -2.66
CA ALA A 83 4.15 15.07 -1.80
C ALA A 83 5.43 14.78 -2.61
N ALA A 84 5.36 13.90 -3.60
CA ALA A 84 6.50 13.57 -4.45
C ALA A 84 7.06 14.80 -5.17
N VAL A 85 6.20 15.69 -5.68
CA VAL A 85 6.64 16.94 -6.33
C VAL A 85 7.30 17.88 -5.32
N LEU A 86 6.72 18.04 -4.14
CA LEU A 86 7.28 18.90 -3.10
C LEU A 86 8.63 18.39 -2.61
N ILE A 87 8.74 17.08 -2.38
CA ILE A 87 9.96 16.44 -1.88
C ILE A 87 11.08 16.48 -2.95
N ALA A 88 10.76 16.22 -4.23
CA ALA A 88 11.73 16.32 -5.32
C ALA A 88 12.38 17.73 -5.40
N ARG A 89 11.57 18.77 -5.21
CA ARG A 89 12.06 20.16 -5.15
C ARG A 89 12.89 20.43 -3.89
N LEU A 90 12.44 19.95 -2.73
CA LEU A 90 13.11 20.14 -1.44
C LEU A 90 14.48 19.45 -1.41
N GLU A 91 14.53 18.20 -1.84
CA GLU A 91 15.77 17.38 -1.86
C GLU A 91 16.65 17.68 -3.10
N LYS A 92 16.11 18.39 -4.11
CA LYS A 92 16.76 18.63 -5.43
C LYS A 92 17.18 17.32 -6.09
N VAL A 93 16.31 16.33 -6.07
CA VAL A 93 16.52 14.98 -6.60
C VAL A 93 15.42 14.63 -7.57
N ASP A 94 15.81 14.10 -8.74
CA ASP A 94 14.89 13.43 -9.65
C ASP A 94 14.76 11.98 -9.20
N PHE A 95 13.60 11.64 -8.65
CA PHE A 95 13.27 10.27 -8.25
C PHE A 95 12.78 9.47 -9.45
N ASP A 96 13.17 8.20 -9.53
CA ASP A 96 12.72 7.27 -10.56
C ASP A 96 11.39 6.61 -10.17
N ILE A 97 11.27 6.25 -8.89
CA ILE A 97 10.16 5.46 -8.35
C ILE A 97 9.64 6.13 -7.08
N VAL A 98 8.30 6.15 -6.93
CA VAL A 98 7.60 6.54 -5.71
C VAL A 98 6.83 5.34 -5.18
N ILE A 99 7.06 4.98 -3.93
CA ILE A 99 6.30 3.92 -3.24
C ILE A 99 5.29 4.59 -2.31
N ASN A 100 4.01 4.27 -2.50
CA ASN A 100 2.91 4.62 -1.60
C ASN A 100 2.78 3.54 -0.54
N ILE A 101 3.17 3.85 0.70
CA ILE A 101 3.23 2.92 1.82
C ILE A 101 2.07 3.18 2.76
N GLN A 102 1.32 2.14 3.09
CA GLN A 102 0.14 2.27 3.95
C GLN A 102 0.54 2.68 5.37
N GLY A 103 -0.01 3.81 5.84
CA GLY A 103 0.27 4.35 7.17
C GLY A 103 -0.40 3.60 8.33
N ASP A 104 -1.22 2.60 8.01
CA ASP A 104 -1.98 1.77 8.95
C ASP A 104 -1.50 0.31 9.02
N GLU A 105 -0.36 -0.01 8.41
CA GLU A 105 0.30 -1.31 8.49
C GLU A 105 1.65 -1.22 9.24
N PRO A 106 1.66 -1.04 10.57
CA PRO A 106 2.90 -0.81 11.34
C PRO A 106 3.84 -2.01 11.37
N PHE A 107 3.32 -3.20 11.11
CA PHE A 107 4.08 -4.46 11.11
C PHE A 107 4.30 -5.02 9.71
N PHE A 108 4.24 -4.16 8.66
CA PHE A 108 4.57 -4.63 7.33
C PHE A 108 6.02 -5.13 7.24
N HIS A 109 6.26 -6.09 6.39
CA HIS A 109 7.58 -6.67 6.20
C HIS A 109 8.39 -5.84 5.21
N VAL A 110 9.61 -5.46 5.60
CA VAL A 110 10.49 -4.60 4.77
C VAL A 110 10.88 -5.24 3.45
N GLU A 111 10.86 -6.56 3.38
CA GLU A 111 11.13 -7.36 2.18
C GLU A 111 10.14 -7.04 1.06
N GLN A 112 8.90 -6.62 1.39
CA GLN A 112 7.91 -6.17 0.42
C GLN A 112 8.38 -4.97 -0.40
N LEU A 113 9.18 -4.09 0.19
CA LEU A 113 9.77 -2.95 -0.53
C LEU A 113 10.78 -3.41 -1.57
N ALA A 114 11.58 -4.45 -1.25
CA ALA A 114 12.50 -5.06 -2.20
C ALA A 114 11.78 -5.82 -3.31
N ASP A 115 10.69 -6.51 -3.00
CA ASP A 115 9.88 -7.20 -4.00
C ASP A 115 9.21 -6.22 -4.97
N LEU A 116 8.73 -5.07 -4.48
CA LEU A 116 8.25 -3.98 -5.33
C LEU A 116 9.36 -3.41 -6.22
N GLU A 117 10.55 -3.17 -5.67
CA GLU A 117 11.69 -2.65 -6.44
C GLU A 117 12.06 -3.58 -7.59
N LYS A 118 12.08 -4.89 -7.38
CA LYS A 118 12.35 -5.91 -8.41
C LYS A 118 11.39 -5.83 -9.59
N CYS A 119 10.12 -5.45 -9.36
CA CYS A 119 9.16 -5.29 -10.45
C CYS A 119 9.63 -4.27 -11.51
N PHE A 120 10.46 -3.29 -11.12
CA PHE A 120 10.99 -2.26 -12.00
C PHE A 120 12.36 -2.61 -12.61
N ASP A 121 12.78 -3.86 -12.57
CA ASP A 121 13.99 -4.30 -13.30
C ASP A 121 13.76 -4.27 -14.81
N SER A 122 12.50 -4.43 -15.23
CA SER A 122 12.10 -4.11 -16.59
C SER A 122 11.73 -2.63 -16.73
N SER A 123 12.24 -1.99 -17.79
CA SER A 123 12.05 -0.54 -18.04
C SER A 123 10.62 -0.17 -18.45
N ASP A 124 9.84 -1.14 -18.93
CA ASP A 124 8.45 -0.97 -19.37
C ASP A 124 7.43 -0.99 -18.23
N VAL A 125 7.84 -1.35 -17.00
CA VAL A 125 6.96 -1.32 -15.83
C VAL A 125 6.77 0.11 -15.36
N GLU A 126 5.51 0.56 -15.39
CA GLU A 126 5.08 1.90 -14.98
C GLU A 126 4.47 1.91 -13.58
N ILE A 127 3.71 0.87 -13.24
CA ILE A 127 3.00 0.68 -11.96
C ILE A 127 3.28 -0.73 -11.48
N ALA A 128 3.56 -0.89 -10.19
CA ALA A 128 3.68 -2.20 -9.56
C ALA A 128 2.89 -2.25 -8.25
N THR A 129 2.41 -3.44 -7.94
CA THR A 129 1.82 -3.79 -6.65
C THR A 129 2.27 -5.19 -6.25
N LEU A 130 1.96 -5.62 -5.04
CA LEU A 130 2.20 -6.97 -4.58
C LEU A 130 0.93 -7.78 -4.49
N VAL A 131 1.09 -9.07 -4.68
CA VAL A 131 0.04 -10.08 -4.50
C VAL A 131 0.61 -11.26 -3.72
N THR A 132 -0.24 -11.94 -2.97
CA THR A 132 0.13 -13.17 -2.28
C THR A 132 -0.90 -14.25 -2.55
N GLU A 133 -0.48 -15.50 -2.50
CA GLU A 133 -1.35 -16.64 -2.69
C GLU A 133 -2.39 -16.76 -1.56
N ILE A 134 -3.62 -17.04 -1.94
CA ILE A 134 -4.71 -17.37 -1.01
C ILE A 134 -4.63 -18.86 -0.68
N VAL A 135 -4.51 -19.17 0.61
CA VAL A 135 -4.30 -20.55 1.08
C VAL A 135 -5.52 -21.17 1.75
N ASP A 136 -6.59 -20.39 1.94
CA ASP A 136 -7.84 -20.90 2.50
C ASP A 136 -9.08 -20.26 1.84
N ASN A 137 -10.20 -20.97 1.88
CA ASN A 137 -11.46 -20.52 1.29
C ASN A 137 -12.08 -19.32 2.04
N GLN A 138 -11.82 -19.15 3.33
CA GLN A 138 -12.35 -18.01 4.07
C GLN A 138 -11.77 -16.71 3.50
N GLN A 139 -10.47 -16.68 3.23
CA GLN A 139 -9.82 -15.54 2.57
C GLN A 139 -10.34 -15.33 1.14
N LEU A 140 -10.55 -16.42 0.38
CA LEU A 140 -11.04 -16.33 -1.00
C LEU A 140 -12.42 -15.67 -1.09
N PHE A 141 -13.32 -15.98 -0.16
CA PHE A 141 -14.68 -15.45 -0.14
C PHE A 141 -14.84 -14.18 0.70
N ASP A 142 -13.78 -13.69 1.35
CA ASP A 142 -13.81 -12.40 2.06
C ASP A 142 -13.85 -11.23 1.07
N LYS A 143 -14.98 -10.50 1.05
CA LYS A 143 -15.19 -9.32 0.20
C LYS A 143 -14.30 -8.12 0.55
N ASN A 144 -13.68 -8.11 1.74
CA ASN A 144 -12.77 -7.05 2.15
C ASN A 144 -11.37 -7.22 1.54
N GLN A 145 -11.04 -8.42 1.09
CA GLN A 145 -9.80 -8.74 0.39
C GLN A 145 -10.04 -8.74 -1.11
N ALA A 146 -9.39 -7.84 -1.84
CA ALA A 146 -9.47 -7.83 -3.30
C ALA A 146 -8.66 -9.01 -3.88
N LYS A 147 -9.29 -9.75 -4.80
CA LYS A 147 -8.62 -10.80 -5.60
C LYS A 147 -8.12 -10.19 -6.89
N VAL A 148 -7.12 -10.83 -7.50
CA VAL A 148 -6.56 -10.38 -8.78
C VAL A 148 -6.31 -11.58 -9.70
N VAL A 149 -6.65 -11.41 -10.96
CA VAL A 149 -6.23 -12.30 -12.05
C VAL A 149 -5.16 -11.62 -12.88
N MET A 150 -4.14 -12.38 -13.28
CA MET A 150 -2.96 -11.87 -13.96
C MET A 150 -2.78 -12.54 -15.31
N ASP A 151 -2.14 -11.83 -16.24
CA ASP A 151 -1.64 -12.41 -17.48
C ASP A 151 -0.36 -13.24 -17.24
N ILE A 152 0.11 -13.91 -18.30
CA ILE A 152 1.33 -14.73 -18.23
C ILE A 152 2.60 -13.92 -17.97
N GLN A 153 2.58 -12.60 -18.18
CA GLN A 153 3.66 -11.69 -17.84
C GLN A 153 3.56 -11.17 -16.40
N GLY A 154 2.51 -11.55 -15.66
CA GLY A 154 2.26 -11.09 -14.29
C GLY A 154 1.70 -9.67 -14.21
N ASN A 155 1.05 -9.17 -15.28
CA ASN A 155 0.29 -7.93 -15.20
C ASN A 155 -1.15 -8.24 -14.78
N ALA A 156 -1.74 -7.39 -13.94
CA ALA A 156 -3.13 -7.52 -13.56
C ALA A 156 -4.06 -7.36 -14.78
N ILE A 157 -4.95 -8.34 -14.96
CA ILE A 157 -6.05 -8.27 -15.92
C ILE A 157 -7.24 -7.58 -15.27
N TYR A 158 -7.55 -7.97 -14.02
CA TYR A 158 -8.67 -7.40 -13.26
C TYR A 158 -8.49 -7.63 -11.76
N PHE A 159 -9.01 -6.68 -10.96
CA PHE A 159 -9.15 -6.80 -9.51
C PHE A 159 -10.62 -6.85 -9.15
N SER A 160 -11.00 -7.72 -8.20
CA SER A 160 -12.38 -7.82 -7.73
C SER A 160 -12.47 -8.18 -6.25
N ARG A 161 -13.51 -7.68 -5.60
CA ARG A 161 -13.89 -8.16 -4.26
C ARG A 161 -14.56 -9.52 -4.30
N SER A 162 -15.12 -9.91 -5.46
CA SER A 162 -15.61 -11.27 -5.70
C SER A 162 -14.46 -12.25 -5.91
N PRO A 163 -14.65 -13.55 -5.62
CA PRO A 163 -13.71 -14.58 -6.02
C PRO A 163 -13.57 -14.62 -7.55
N ILE A 164 -12.37 -14.43 -8.06
CA ILE A 164 -12.01 -14.55 -9.48
C ILE A 164 -10.70 -15.32 -9.63
N PRO A 165 -10.57 -16.19 -10.70
CA PRO A 165 -11.60 -16.56 -11.68
C PRO A 165 -12.69 -17.46 -11.10
N PHE A 166 -13.81 -17.58 -11.80
CA PHE A 166 -14.85 -18.54 -11.45
C PHE A 166 -14.50 -19.93 -11.98
N LEU A 167 -14.45 -20.94 -11.10
CA LEU A 167 -14.22 -22.32 -11.52
C LEU A 167 -15.55 -23.02 -11.80
N ARG A 168 -15.88 -23.16 -13.09
CA ARG A 168 -17.20 -23.61 -13.54
C ARG A 168 -17.56 -25.05 -13.10
N ASN A 169 -16.58 -25.94 -13.06
CA ASN A 169 -16.83 -27.36 -12.91
C ASN A 169 -16.51 -27.88 -11.49
N GLU A 170 -16.03 -27.00 -10.60
CA GLU A 170 -15.55 -27.39 -9.29
C GLU A 170 -16.44 -26.84 -8.17
N PRO A 171 -16.68 -27.61 -7.10
CA PRO A 171 -17.37 -27.15 -5.90
C PRO A 171 -16.59 -25.96 -5.27
N LYS A 172 -17.32 -24.94 -4.83
CA LYS A 172 -16.69 -23.72 -4.28
C LYS A 172 -15.77 -23.98 -3.10
N GLU A 173 -16.10 -24.98 -2.30
CA GLU A 173 -15.35 -25.39 -1.10
C GLU A 173 -13.96 -25.97 -1.44
N GLN A 174 -13.75 -26.35 -2.72
CA GLN A 174 -12.52 -26.97 -3.20
C GLN A 174 -11.72 -26.09 -4.18
N TRP A 175 -12.16 -24.87 -4.47
CA TRP A 175 -11.55 -24.02 -5.50
C TRP A 175 -10.05 -23.82 -5.32
N ILE A 176 -9.57 -23.61 -4.09
CA ILE A 176 -8.14 -23.45 -3.79
C ILE A 176 -7.29 -24.70 -4.08
N GLN A 177 -7.92 -25.89 -4.25
CA GLN A 177 -7.21 -27.12 -4.60
C GLN A 177 -6.97 -27.25 -6.12
N PHE A 178 -7.78 -26.55 -6.93
CA PHE A 178 -7.76 -26.67 -8.38
C PHE A 178 -7.15 -25.46 -9.08
N HIS A 179 -7.03 -24.31 -8.37
CA HIS A 179 -6.48 -23.10 -8.95
C HIS A 179 -5.79 -22.26 -7.88
N THR A 180 -4.65 -21.65 -8.25
CA THR A 180 -3.94 -20.69 -7.39
C THR A 180 -4.61 -19.33 -7.50
N PHE A 181 -5.26 -18.90 -6.42
CA PHE A 181 -5.86 -17.58 -6.31
C PHE A 181 -4.89 -16.61 -5.64
N TYR A 182 -4.96 -15.35 -6.05
CA TYR A 182 -4.13 -14.30 -5.48
C TYR A 182 -4.97 -13.19 -4.87
N ARG A 183 -4.59 -12.76 -3.65
CA ARG A 183 -5.10 -11.52 -3.07
C ARG A 183 -4.12 -10.38 -3.29
N HIS A 184 -4.67 -9.23 -3.52
CA HIS A 184 -3.94 -7.98 -3.64
C HIS A 184 -3.49 -7.47 -2.27
N MET A 185 -2.26 -6.94 -2.22
CA MET A 185 -1.72 -6.21 -1.08
C MET A 185 -1.72 -4.72 -1.40
N GLY A 186 -2.26 -3.90 -0.50
CA GLY A 186 -2.55 -2.48 -0.73
C GLY A 186 -1.33 -1.55 -0.91
N ILE A 187 -0.15 -2.09 -1.22
CA ILE A 187 1.06 -1.32 -1.43
C ILE A 187 1.33 -1.13 -2.92
N TYR A 188 1.73 0.08 -3.32
CA TYR A 188 1.97 0.42 -4.72
C TYR A 188 3.28 1.16 -4.92
N ALA A 189 3.91 0.89 -6.06
CA ALA A 189 5.02 1.68 -6.57
C ALA A 189 4.73 2.18 -7.98
N PHE A 190 5.21 3.38 -8.29
CA PHE A 190 4.94 4.06 -9.56
C PHE A 190 6.23 4.67 -10.10
N ARG A 191 6.40 4.71 -11.44
CA ARG A 191 7.31 5.67 -12.03
C ARG A 191 6.85 7.07 -11.63
N TYR A 192 7.81 7.94 -11.31
CA TYR A 192 7.52 9.29 -10.81
C TYR A 192 6.62 10.12 -11.74
N ASP A 193 6.86 10.07 -13.04
CA ASP A 193 6.07 10.78 -14.03
C ASP A 193 4.67 10.16 -14.24
N ILE A 194 4.56 8.84 -14.10
CA ILE A 194 3.30 8.12 -14.23
C ILE A 194 2.36 8.45 -13.07
N LEU A 195 2.84 8.44 -11.83
CA LEU A 195 2.02 8.82 -10.67
C LEU A 195 1.32 10.18 -10.89
N ARG A 196 2.04 11.15 -11.47
CA ARG A 196 1.50 12.48 -11.78
C ARG A 196 0.46 12.50 -12.90
N LYS A 197 0.46 11.50 -13.79
CA LYS A 197 -0.57 11.31 -14.82
C LYS A 197 -1.80 10.64 -14.24
N LEU A 198 -1.63 9.59 -13.44
CA LEU A 198 -2.71 8.79 -12.86
C LEU A 198 -3.67 9.62 -12.01
N VAL A 199 -3.16 10.54 -11.19
CA VAL A 199 -4.00 11.38 -10.31
C VAL A 199 -4.84 12.42 -11.06
N LYS A 200 -4.62 12.60 -12.36
CA LYS A 200 -5.44 13.47 -13.23
C LYS A 200 -6.59 12.71 -13.89
N LEU A 201 -6.60 11.40 -13.80
CA LEU A 201 -7.68 10.59 -14.37
C LEU A 201 -8.97 10.78 -13.56
N PRO A 202 -10.11 10.97 -14.22
CA PRO A 202 -11.38 11.01 -13.53
C PRO A 202 -11.72 9.63 -12.94
N PRO A 203 -12.54 9.55 -11.88
CA PRO A 203 -13.08 8.30 -11.38
C PRO A 203 -13.73 7.49 -12.51
N SER A 204 -13.53 6.17 -12.48
CA SER A 204 -13.99 5.27 -13.53
C SER A 204 -15.13 4.36 -13.07
N PRO A 205 -15.95 3.81 -13.98
CA PRO A 205 -17.09 2.96 -13.62
C PRO A 205 -16.71 1.72 -12.81
N LEU A 206 -15.64 1.01 -13.17
CA LEU A 206 -15.21 -0.19 -12.45
C LEU A 206 -14.63 0.16 -11.08
N GLU A 207 -13.86 1.24 -10.97
CA GLU A 207 -13.39 1.75 -9.69
C GLU A 207 -14.53 2.04 -8.73
N MET A 208 -15.58 2.72 -9.21
CA MET A 208 -16.75 3.05 -8.37
C MET A 208 -17.52 1.80 -7.97
N ALA A 209 -17.68 0.83 -8.88
CA ALA A 209 -18.42 -0.41 -8.63
C ALA A 209 -17.74 -1.29 -7.58
N GLU A 210 -16.44 -1.50 -7.70
CA GLU A 210 -15.64 -2.36 -6.81
C GLU A 210 -15.05 -1.59 -5.61
N SER A 211 -15.07 -0.23 -5.64
CA SER A 211 -14.34 0.63 -4.71
C SER A 211 -12.85 0.26 -4.64
N LEU A 212 -12.23 0.13 -5.81
CA LEU A 212 -10.84 -0.24 -6.02
C LEU A 212 -10.18 0.74 -6.99
N GLU A 213 -9.36 1.67 -6.47
CA GLU A 213 -8.74 2.78 -7.23
C GLU A 213 -7.94 2.29 -8.44
N GLN A 214 -7.27 1.15 -8.34
CA GLN A 214 -6.41 0.61 -9.39
C GLN A 214 -7.18 0.21 -10.66
N LEU A 215 -8.48 0.00 -10.58
CA LEU A 215 -9.32 -0.27 -11.75
C LEU A 215 -9.40 0.95 -12.66
N ARG A 216 -9.36 2.17 -12.13
CA ARG A 216 -9.26 3.40 -12.90
C ARG A 216 -8.06 3.37 -13.85
N TRP A 217 -6.92 2.88 -13.36
CA TRP A 217 -5.70 2.83 -14.16
C TRP A 217 -5.82 1.81 -15.28
N ILE A 218 -6.35 0.61 -14.98
CA ILE A 218 -6.57 -0.46 -15.97
C ILE A 218 -7.56 -0.01 -17.03
N GLU A 219 -8.69 0.61 -16.66
CA GLU A 219 -9.68 1.16 -17.61
C GLU A 219 -9.09 2.23 -18.53
N ASN A 220 -8.06 2.94 -18.11
CA ASN A 220 -7.33 3.91 -18.92
C ASN A 220 -6.09 3.35 -19.64
N GLY A 221 -5.96 2.01 -19.70
CA GLY A 221 -4.94 1.32 -20.48
C GLY A 221 -3.57 1.18 -19.83
N TYR A 222 -3.42 1.56 -18.55
CA TYR A 222 -2.18 1.32 -17.80
C TYR A 222 -2.07 -0.14 -17.38
N LYS A 223 -0.86 -0.69 -17.47
CA LYS A 223 -0.55 -2.01 -16.94
C LYS A 223 -0.08 -1.91 -15.49
N VAL A 224 -0.60 -2.79 -14.65
CA VAL A 224 -0.18 -2.90 -13.24
C VAL A 224 0.57 -4.22 -13.09
N LYS A 225 1.88 -4.17 -12.90
CA LYS A 225 2.71 -5.34 -12.63
C LYS A 225 2.44 -5.84 -11.23
N CYS A 226 2.15 -7.13 -11.08
CA CYS A 226 1.97 -7.79 -9.80
C CYS A 226 3.23 -8.59 -9.44
N GLY A 227 3.95 -8.14 -8.40
CA GLY A 227 5.00 -8.93 -7.79
C GLY A 227 4.39 -9.95 -6.83
N ILE A 228 4.76 -11.23 -6.98
CA ILE A 228 4.33 -12.26 -6.03
C ILE A 228 5.27 -12.22 -4.83
N THR A 229 4.70 -12.12 -3.62
CA THR A 229 5.44 -12.18 -2.37
C THR A 229 5.02 -13.40 -1.55
N GLU A 230 5.97 -13.98 -0.82
CA GLU A 230 5.70 -15.10 0.10
C GLU A 230 5.09 -14.63 1.42
N ILE A 231 5.08 -13.32 1.67
CA ILE A 231 4.50 -12.73 2.88
C ILE A 231 2.99 -12.83 2.82
N LYS A 232 2.43 -13.66 3.69
CA LYS A 232 1.00 -13.99 3.68
C LYS A 232 0.16 -13.09 4.58
N GLU A 233 0.75 -12.48 5.60
CA GLU A 233 0.01 -11.71 6.59
C GLU A 233 0.59 -10.30 6.74
N THR A 234 -0.27 -9.32 6.59
CA THR A 234 -0.06 -7.94 7.04
C THR A 234 -1.22 -7.57 7.94
N MET A 235 -0.94 -6.89 9.03
CA MET A 235 -1.96 -6.43 9.97
C MET A 235 -2.27 -4.96 9.70
N GLY A 236 -3.35 -4.70 8.97
CA GLY A 236 -3.94 -3.37 8.87
C GLY A 236 -4.71 -3.01 10.13
N ILE A 237 -4.56 -1.80 10.62
CA ILE A 237 -5.25 -1.30 11.81
C ILE A 237 -6.27 -0.25 11.39
N ASP A 238 -7.54 -0.63 11.48
CA ASP A 238 -8.65 0.20 11.05
C ASP A 238 -9.65 0.50 12.17
N THR A 239 -9.70 -0.34 13.19
CA THR A 239 -10.66 -0.26 14.30
C THR A 239 -9.94 -0.27 15.65
N PRO A 240 -10.62 0.11 16.76
CA PRO A 240 -10.06 -0.03 18.10
C PRO A 240 -9.66 -1.48 18.43
N GLU A 241 -10.44 -2.47 17.98
CA GLU A 241 -10.16 -3.90 18.18
C GLU A 241 -8.88 -4.33 17.46
N ASP A 242 -8.60 -3.77 16.27
CA ASP A 242 -7.34 -4.04 15.56
C ASP A 242 -6.16 -3.41 16.33
N LEU A 243 -6.35 -2.23 16.90
CA LEU A 243 -5.33 -1.58 17.72
C LEU A 243 -5.01 -2.39 18.99
N GLU A 244 -5.99 -2.98 19.64
CA GLU A 244 -5.78 -3.89 20.78
C GLU A 244 -4.96 -5.12 20.38
N LYS A 245 -5.31 -5.75 19.24
CA LYS A 245 -4.55 -6.88 18.69
C LYS A 245 -3.11 -6.48 18.35
N ALA A 246 -2.92 -5.29 17.78
CA ALA A 246 -1.60 -4.75 17.46
C ALA A 246 -0.75 -4.55 18.70
N ASN A 247 -1.32 -3.99 19.78
CA ASN A 247 -0.64 -3.86 21.06
C ASN A 247 -0.26 -5.22 21.66
N ALA A 248 -1.17 -6.19 21.60
CA ALA A 248 -0.87 -7.55 22.08
C ALA A 248 0.24 -8.22 21.25
N LEU A 249 0.29 -7.99 19.95
CA LEU A 249 1.37 -8.47 19.08
C LEU A 249 2.71 -7.78 19.44
N TYR A 250 2.70 -6.47 19.60
CA TYR A 250 3.88 -5.70 19.98
C TYR A 250 4.51 -6.21 21.29
N GLU A 251 3.70 -6.47 22.33
CA GLU A 251 4.17 -7.02 23.60
C GLU A 251 4.76 -8.45 23.47
N LYS A 252 4.24 -9.25 22.54
CA LYS A 252 4.80 -10.58 22.24
C LYS A 252 6.16 -10.45 21.57
N LEU A 253 6.28 -9.56 20.57
CA LEU A 253 7.55 -9.34 19.86
C LEU A 253 8.63 -8.78 20.78
N LYS A 254 8.28 -7.84 21.68
CA LYS A 254 9.21 -7.25 22.66
C LYS A 254 9.79 -8.26 23.65
N LYS A 255 9.06 -9.35 23.94
CA LYS A 255 9.53 -10.42 24.85
C LYS A 255 10.47 -11.43 24.19
N GLN A 256 10.58 -11.40 22.86
CA GLN A 256 11.44 -12.30 22.08
C GLN A 256 12.86 -11.74 21.83
N PHE A 257 13.07 -10.49 22.21
CA PHE A 257 14.37 -9.80 22.16
C PHE A 257 14.78 -9.32 23.56
#